data_ab76ecb2a4d90662b2b09cb0a943fdb8
#
_entry.id   ab76ecb2a4d90662b2b09cb0a943fdb8
#
_cell.length_a   1.000
_cell.length_b   1.000
_cell.length_c   1.000
_cell.angle_alpha   90.00
_cell.angle_beta   90.00
_cell.angle_gamma   90.00
#
_symmetry.space_group_name_H-M   'P 1'
#
loop_
_entity.id
_entity.type
_entity.pdbx_description
1 polymer ?
#
loop_
_entity_poly.entity_id
_entity_poly.type
_entity_poly.pdbx_seq_one_letter_code
_entity_poly.pdbx_strand_id
1 'polypeptide(L)'
;MLRRSGLLASRRLLAPLLLATGLTGCLYGFAGGGLPPSIKTVALLPFDNQTAEPTLTQEVQSSVREAVERRLGLRQASESQADAVVRGTISRYEPDLPVQYIGGEDRTVNVTRRLVQITVSVEIMDQKANKPLWQRNGLVLEGEYNPGQELEGRNTALDKLVTNIVEGAQSQW
;
A
#
# COMPACT_ATOMS: atom_id res chain seq x y z
N MET A 1 3.63 -73.32 -36.17
CA MET A 1 4.11 -72.92 -34.84
C MET A 1 4.67 -71.50 -34.98
N LEU A 2 3.89 -70.51 -34.68
CA LEU A 2 4.32 -69.08 -34.73
C LEU A 2 4.36 -68.53 -33.29
N ARG A 3 5.54 -68.08 -32.87
CA ARG A 3 5.82 -67.48 -31.56
C ARG A 3 5.20 -66.08 -31.45
N ARG A 4 4.17 -65.94 -30.63
CA ARG A 4 3.65 -64.66 -30.13
C ARG A 4 4.36 -64.36 -28.81
N SER A 5 5.42 -63.57 -28.80
CA SER A 5 6.07 -63.08 -27.59
C SER A 5 6.88 -61.84 -27.83
N GLY A 6 6.20 -60.71 -28.10
CA GLY A 6 6.90 -59.46 -28.35
C GLY A 6 6.15 -58.18 -27.92
N LEU A 7 4.89 -58.27 -27.53
CA LEU A 7 4.02 -57.10 -27.34
C LEU A 7 3.75 -56.69 -25.88
N LEU A 8 4.28 -57.40 -24.89
CA LEU A 8 4.03 -57.13 -23.47
C LEU A 8 5.18 -56.35 -22.77
N ALA A 9 6.35 -56.27 -23.39
CA ALA A 9 7.50 -55.59 -22.76
C ALA A 9 7.48 -54.07 -22.95
N SER A 10 6.88 -53.58 -24.04
CA SER A 10 6.84 -52.13 -24.31
C SER A 10 5.80 -51.34 -23.48
N ARG A 11 4.77 -52.02 -22.95
CA ARG A 11 3.73 -51.38 -22.11
C ARG A 11 4.17 -51.06 -20.69
N ARG A 12 5.22 -51.77 -20.18
CA ARG A 12 5.71 -51.58 -18.81
C ARG A 12 6.71 -50.43 -18.68
N LEU A 13 7.32 -49.98 -19.78
CA LEU A 13 8.27 -48.84 -19.79
C LEU A 13 7.60 -47.47 -20.02
N LEU A 14 6.37 -47.45 -20.55
CA LEU A 14 5.60 -46.22 -20.78
C LEU A 14 4.93 -45.68 -19.50
N ALA A 15 4.64 -46.53 -18.53
CA ALA A 15 3.97 -46.13 -17.31
C ALA A 15 4.85 -45.24 -16.37
N PRO A 16 6.15 -45.54 -16.16
CA PRO A 16 7.00 -44.64 -15.33
C PRO A 16 7.37 -43.33 -16.02
N LEU A 17 7.38 -43.25 -17.35
CA LEU A 17 7.66 -42.04 -18.09
C LEU A 17 6.52 -40.99 -18.01
N LEU A 18 5.26 -41.48 -17.93
CA LEU A 18 4.08 -40.62 -17.75
C LEU A 18 3.95 -40.09 -16.31
N LEU A 19 4.52 -40.77 -15.34
CA LEU A 19 4.49 -40.31 -13.94
C LEU A 19 5.56 -39.29 -13.63
N ALA A 20 6.65 -39.22 -14.41
CA ALA A 20 7.73 -38.24 -14.26
C ALA A 20 7.40 -36.86 -14.81
N THR A 21 6.44 -36.72 -15.73
CA THR A 21 5.99 -35.43 -16.30
C THR A 21 4.96 -34.71 -15.43
N GLY A 22 4.39 -35.36 -14.41
CA GLY A 22 3.40 -34.76 -13.50
C GLY A 22 3.97 -33.93 -12.35
N LEU A 23 5.29 -33.92 -12.14
CA LEU A 23 5.94 -33.24 -11.01
C LEU A 23 6.60 -31.91 -11.37
N THR A 24 6.44 -31.41 -12.59
CA THR A 24 6.72 -30.00 -12.88
C THR A 24 5.56 -29.14 -12.36
N GLY A 25 5.23 -29.35 -11.09
CA GLY A 25 4.35 -28.47 -10.32
C GLY A 25 4.91 -27.07 -10.38
N CYS A 26 4.08 -26.16 -10.87
CA CYS A 26 4.28 -24.75 -11.00
C CYS A 26 5.06 -24.18 -9.82
N LEU A 27 6.35 -23.97 -9.97
CA LEU A 27 7.11 -22.94 -9.24
C LEU A 27 6.66 -21.57 -9.81
N TYR A 28 5.35 -21.33 -9.86
CA TYR A 28 4.81 -20.01 -9.97
C TYR A 28 5.00 -19.38 -8.58
N GLY A 29 6.19 -18.89 -8.33
CA GLY A 29 6.38 -17.90 -7.30
C GLY A 29 5.40 -16.78 -7.64
N PHE A 30 4.39 -16.58 -6.79
CA PHE A 30 3.68 -15.32 -6.74
C PHE A 30 4.76 -14.26 -6.53
N ALA A 31 5.23 -13.65 -7.60
CA ALA A 31 5.82 -12.32 -7.55
C ALA A 31 4.65 -11.41 -7.20
N GLY A 32 4.22 -11.50 -5.94
CA GLY A 32 3.28 -10.54 -5.37
C GLY A 32 3.89 -9.18 -5.59
N GLY A 33 3.23 -8.36 -6.38
CA GLY A 33 3.66 -7.00 -6.64
C GLY A 33 4.03 -6.33 -5.31
N GLY A 34 5.27 -5.91 -5.18
CA GLY A 34 5.83 -5.33 -3.98
C GLY A 34 7.12 -4.60 -4.34
N LEU A 35 7.74 -4.00 -3.36
CA LEU A 35 9.07 -3.39 -3.54
C LEU A 35 10.09 -4.44 -3.99
N PRO A 36 11.19 -4.03 -4.66
CA PRO A 36 12.24 -4.96 -5.07
C PRO A 36 12.69 -5.86 -3.93
N PRO A 37 13.00 -7.15 -4.15
CA PRO A 37 13.42 -8.09 -3.10
C PRO A 37 14.66 -7.67 -2.32
N SER A 38 15.42 -6.72 -2.84
CA SER A 38 16.58 -6.11 -2.18
C SER A 38 16.20 -5.15 -1.05
N ILE A 39 14.97 -4.65 -1.06
CA ILE A 39 14.46 -3.70 -0.06
C ILE A 39 13.79 -4.48 1.07
N LYS A 40 14.45 -4.59 2.20
CA LYS A 40 13.97 -5.32 3.39
C LYS A 40 13.82 -4.43 4.61
N THR A 41 14.53 -3.31 4.61
CA THR A 41 14.56 -2.37 5.73
C THR A 41 14.21 -0.96 5.27
N VAL A 42 13.55 -0.22 6.15
CA VAL A 42 13.09 1.15 5.88
C VAL A 42 13.39 2.06 7.06
N ALA A 43 13.87 3.26 6.75
CA ALA A 43 13.90 4.37 7.70
C ALA A 43 12.72 5.30 7.41
N LEU A 44 11.98 5.64 8.43
CA LEU A 44 10.88 6.59 8.35
C LEU A 44 11.33 7.91 8.96
N LEU A 45 11.57 8.92 8.12
CA LEU A 45 11.91 10.26 8.56
C LEU A 45 10.67 11.01 9.03
N PRO A 46 10.80 11.95 9.96
CA PRO A 46 9.70 12.83 10.35
C PRO A 46 9.15 13.58 9.14
N PHE A 47 7.82 13.61 9.02
CA PHE A 47 7.15 14.39 7.98
C PHE A 47 7.24 15.89 8.31
N ASP A 48 7.56 16.69 7.29
CA ASP A 48 7.50 18.15 7.37
C ASP A 48 6.03 18.58 7.39
N ASN A 49 5.58 19.17 8.49
CA ASN A 49 4.20 19.60 8.65
C ASN A 49 4.10 21.11 8.48
N GLN A 50 3.51 21.53 7.37
CA GLN A 50 3.28 22.93 7.01
C GLN A 50 1.88 23.44 7.39
N THR A 51 1.12 22.63 8.16
CA THR A 51 -0.23 22.97 8.62
C THR A 51 -0.21 23.53 10.05
N ALA A 52 -1.33 24.13 10.44
CA ALA A 52 -1.51 24.63 11.80
C ALA A 52 -1.88 23.51 12.82
N GLU A 53 -2.04 22.24 12.37
CA GLU A 53 -2.42 21.12 13.23
C GLU A 53 -1.21 20.23 13.56
N PRO A 54 -0.59 20.37 14.74
CA PRO A 54 0.65 19.66 15.08
C PRO A 54 0.46 18.14 15.22
N THR A 55 -0.74 17.68 15.58
CA THR A 55 -1.04 16.26 15.82
C THR A 55 -0.95 15.43 14.54
N LEU A 56 -1.17 16.04 13.37
CA LEU A 56 -1.06 15.39 12.07
C LEU A 56 0.30 14.78 11.80
N THR A 57 1.39 15.38 12.29
CA THR A 57 2.74 14.79 12.12
C THR A 57 2.79 13.38 12.67
N GLN A 58 2.29 13.19 13.89
CA GLN A 58 2.31 11.89 14.54
C GLN A 58 1.31 10.93 13.90
N GLU A 59 0.12 11.39 13.55
CA GLU A 59 -0.92 10.57 12.92
C GLU A 59 -0.49 10.07 11.54
N VAL A 60 -0.01 10.96 10.66
CA VAL A 60 0.51 10.60 9.34
C VAL A 60 1.70 9.64 9.48
N GLN A 61 2.63 9.92 10.39
CA GLN A 61 3.79 9.05 10.61
C GLN A 61 3.38 7.65 11.10
N SER A 62 2.35 7.56 11.94
CA SER A 62 1.80 6.28 12.39
C SER A 62 1.16 5.50 11.24
N SER A 63 0.38 6.16 10.39
CA SER A 63 -0.25 5.56 9.22
C SER A 63 0.77 5.09 8.19
N VAL A 64 1.80 5.91 7.91
CA VAL A 64 2.90 5.50 7.00
C VAL A 64 3.69 4.33 7.58
N ARG A 65 3.95 4.31 8.88
CA ARG A 65 4.58 3.16 9.56
C ARG A 65 3.75 1.90 9.39
N GLU A 66 2.45 1.97 9.60
CA GLU A 66 1.55 0.84 9.35
C GLU A 66 1.63 0.33 7.91
N ALA A 67 1.62 1.22 6.94
CA ALA A 67 1.76 0.85 5.53
C ALA A 67 3.08 0.10 5.27
N VAL A 68 4.21 0.64 5.70
CA VAL A 68 5.53 0.07 5.38
C VAL A 68 5.85 -1.18 6.19
N GLU A 69 5.50 -1.22 7.48
CA GLU A 69 5.84 -2.36 8.35
C GLU A 69 4.81 -3.50 8.21
N ARG A 70 3.52 -3.19 8.37
CA ARG A 70 2.47 -4.21 8.42
C ARG A 70 1.98 -4.67 7.06
N ARG A 71 1.89 -3.74 6.10
CA ARG A 71 1.32 -4.05 4.78
C ARG A 71 2.40 -4.42 3.75
N LEU A 72 3.54 -3.74 3.76
CA LEU A 72 4.66 -4.04 2.86
C LEU A 72 5.71 -4.98 3.48
N GLY A 73 5.62 -5.28 4.79
CA GLY A 73 6.49 -6.25 5.46
C GLY A 73 7.93 -5.78 5.66
N LEU A 74 8.18 -4.48 5.63
CA LEU A 74 9.52 -3.92 5.82
C LEU A 74 9.85 -3.82 7.31
N ARG A 75 11.12 -4.01 7.65
CA ARG A 75 11.61 -3.82 9.02
C ARG A 75 12.17 -2.41 9.20
N GLN A 76 11.85 -1.78 10.31
CA GLN A 76 12.40 -0.46 10.63
C GLN A 76 13.90 -0.56 10.92
N ALA A 77 14.66 0.41 10.41
CA ALA A 77 16.09 0.56 10.64
C ALA A 77 16.44 2.04 10.80
N SER A 78 17.65 2.32 11.27
CA SER A 78 18.20 3.69 11.24
C SER A 78 18.43 4.13 9.80
N GLU A 79 18.40 5.43 9.55
CA GLU A 79 18.61 5.99 8.21
C GLU A 79 19.89 5.47 7.54
N SER A 80 20.99 5.38 8.30
CA SER A 80 22.30 4.90 7.78
C SER A 80 22.33 3.41 7.43
N GLN A 81 21.38 2.60 7.89
CA GLN A 81 21.34 1.14 7.73
C GLN A 81 20.15 0.66 6.89
N ALA A 82 19.22 1.54 6.58
CA ALA A 82 18.03 1.18 5.84
C ALA A 82 18.32 0.98 4.35
N ASP A 83 17.62 0.04 3.71
CA ASP A 83 17.67 -0.12 2.25
C ASP A 83 16.86 0.99 1.55
N ALA A 84 15.76 1.42 2.17
CA ALA A 84 14.92 2.51 1.68
C ALA A 84 14.66 3.55 2.77
N VAL A 85 14.39 4.79 2.32
CA VAL A 85 13.99 5.90 3.19
C VAL A 85 12.64 6.42 2.73
N VAL A 86 11.74 6.62 3.69
CA VAL A 86 10.45 7.29 3.48
C VAL A 86 10.52 8.69 4.06
N ARG A 87 10.13 9.67 3.27
CA ARG A 87 10.02 11.07 3.65
C ARG A 87 8.78 11.69 3.03
N GLY A 88 8.33 12.80 3.59
CA GLY A 88 7.17 13.48 3.02
C GLY A 88 6.87 14.82 3.68
N THR A 89 5.86 15.47 3.15
CA THR A 89 5.40 16.80 3.60
C THR A 89 3.88 16.78 3.70
N ILE A 90 3.34 17.33 4.78
CA ILE A 90 1.91 17.60 4.96
C ILE A 90 1.72 19.07 4.62
N SER A 91 1.12 19.37 3.47
CA SER A 91 1.06 20.73 2.94
C SER A 91 -0.26 21.45 3.23
N ARG A 92 -1.35 20.71 3.48
CA ARG A 92 -2.67 21.29 3.73
C ARG A 92 -3.50 20.40 4.64
N TYR A 93 -4.29 21.03 5.49
CA TYR A 93 -5.31 20.40 6.31
C TYR A 93 -6.57 21.28 6.34
N GLU A 94 -7.67 20.72 5.89
CA GLU A 94 -9.00 21.34 5.93
C GLU A 94 -9.93 20.40 6.70
N PRO A 95 -10.18 20.68 7.98
CA PRO A 95 -10.93 19.75 8.85
C PRO A 95 -12.43 19.77 8.61
N ASP A 96 -12.96 20.82 7.98
CA ASP A 96 -14.38 21.12 8.04
C ASP A 96 -14.94 21.67 6.71
N LEU A 97 -14.88 20.86 5.67
CA LEU A 97 -15.48 21.18 4.38
C LEU A 97 -16.91 20.65 4.31
N PRO A 98 -17.92 21.50 4.07
CA PRO A 98 -19.29 21.03 3.94
C PRO A 98 -19.51 20.37 2.58
N VAL A 99 -20.08 19.16 2.55
CA VAL A 99 -20.30 18.39 1.29
C VAL A 99 -21.76 18.09 1.02
N GLN A 100 -22.62 18.17 2.03
CA GLN A 100 -24.05 17.95 1.86
C GLN A 100 -24.89 18.93 2.67
N TYR A 101 -25.95 19.44 2.05
CA TYR A 101 -26.87 20.40 2.63
C TYR A 101 -28.30 19.89 2.50
N ILE A 102 -29.10 20.08 3.54
CA ILE A 102 -30.54 19.95 3.46
C ILE A 102 -31.14 21.33 3.69
N GLY A 103 -31.87 21.84 2.69
CA GLY A 103 -32.66 23.07 2.81
C GLY A 103 -33.96 22.81 3.55
N GLY A 104 -34.24 23.60 4.60
CA GLY A 104 -35.56 23.63 5.26
C GLY A 104 -36.50 24.62 4.59
N GLU A 105 -37.83 24.45 4.83
CA GLU A 105 -38.87 25.39 4.34
C GLU A 105 -38.67 26.82 4.86
N ASP A 106 -38.00 26.99 6.00
CA ASP A 106 -37.67 28.28 6.63
C ASP A 106 -36.36 28.92 6.13
N ARG A 107 -35.82 28.53 4.95
CA ARG A 107 -34.53 28.97 4.41
C ARG A 107 -33.31 28.66 5.30
N THR A 108 -33.46 27.76 6.26
CA THR A 108 -32.32 27.26 7.04
C THR A 108 -31.60 26.18 6.24
N VAL A 109 -30.29 26.37 6.05
CA VAL A 109 -29.42 25.37 5.41
C VAL A 109 -28.70 24.60 6.50
N ASN A 110 -29.03 23.31 6.64
CA ASN A 110 -28.34 22.44 7.59
C ASN A 110 -27.29 21.61 6.84
N VAL A 111 -26.03 21.67 7.30
CA VAL A 111 -24.95 20.82 6.83
C VAL A 111 -25.11 19.45 7.46
N THR A 112 -25.32 18.41 6.64
CA THR A 112 -25.54 17.03 7.11
C THR A 112 -24.32 16.16 6.98
N ARG A 113 -23.40 16.50 6.07
CA ARG A 113 -22.13 15.80 5.87
C ARG A 113 -21.00 16.80 5.73
N ARG A 114 -19.87 16.46 6.33
CA ARG A 114 -18.63 17.24 6.30
C ARG A 114 -17.48 16.38 5.80
N LEU A 115 -16.38 16.99 5.43
CA LEU A 115 -15.21 16.36 4.86
C LEU A 115 -13.95 16.88 5.54
N VAL A 116 -13.10 15.98 5.99
CA VAL A 116 -11.69 16.28 6.25
C VAL A 116 -10.92 16.08 4.96
N GLN A 117 -10.07 17.06 4.62
CA GLN A 117 -9.14 16.94 3.50
C GLN A 117 -7.70 17.17 4.00
N ILE A 118 -6.82 16.22 3.71
CA ILE A 118 -5.38 16.29 4.02
C ILE A 118 -4.62 16.19 2.71
N THR A 119 -3.68 17.10 2.46
CA THR A 119 -2.80 17.01 1.29
C THR A 119 -1.39 16.65 1.73
N VAL A 120 -0.90 15.52 1.22
CA VAL A 120 0.39 14.93 1.60
C VAL A 120 1.23 14.64 0.37
N SER A 121 2.52 14.91 0.43
CA SER A 121 3.51 14.40 -0.51
C SER A 121 4.32 13.31 0.18
N VAL A 122 4.51 12.18 -0.47
CA VAL A 122 5.26 11.03 0.08
C VAL A 122 6.21 10.49 -0.97
N GLU A 123 7.41 10.15 -0.55
CA GLU A 123 8.44 9.53 -1.38
C GLU A 123 9.09 8.37 -0.65
N ILE A 124 9.28 7.26 -1.35
CA ILE A 124 10.08 6.10 -0.91
C ILE A 124 11.29 6.03 -1.82
N MET A 125 12.48 6.24 -1.26
CA MET A 125 13.76 6.24 -1.98
C MET A 125 14.55 4.97 -1.72
N ASP A 126 15.06 4.34 -2.76
CA ASP A 126 16.12 3.33 -2.64
C ASP A 126 17.45 4.05 -2.33
N GLN A 127 18.00 3.79 -1.15
CA GLN A 127 19.26 4.44 -0.75
C GLN A 127 20.48 3.98 -1.56
N LYS A 128 20.50 2.71 -1.97
CA LYS A 128 21.62 2.14 -2.72
C LYS A 128 21.64 2.60 -4.17
N ALA A 129 20.46 2.60 -4.80
CA ALA A 129 20.31 3.04 -6.18
C ALA A 129 20.13 4.56 -6.32
N ASN A 130 19.89 5.27 -5.22
CA ASN A 130 19.60 6.70 -5.17
C ASN A 130 18.50 7.12 -6.16
N LYS A 131 17.42 6.35 -6.20
CA LYS A 131 16.26 6.58 -7.07
C LYS A 131 14.96 6.35 -6.33
N PRO A 132 13.87 7.05 -6.70
CA PRO A 132 12.57 6.80 -6.11
C PRO A 132 12.05 5.41 -6.48
N LEU A 133 11.61 4.66 -5.48
CA LEU A 133 10.85 3.42 -5.63
C LEU A 133 9.38 3.75 -5.88
N TRP A 134 8.89 4.76 -5.22
CA TRP A 134 7.54 5.29 -5.38
C TRP A 134 7.48 6.73 -4.88
N GLN A 135 6.67 7.54 -5.55
CA GLN A 135 6.47 8.94 -5.19
C GLN A 135 5.06 9.40 -5.57
N ARG A 136 4.44 10.16 -4.69
CA ARG A 136 3.22 10.92 -4.96
C ARG A 136 3.35 12.32 -4.38
N ASN A 137 3.16 13.32 -5.22
CA ASN A 137 3.16 14.71 -4.83
C ASN A 137 1.73 15.23 -4.77
N GLY A 138 1.38 15.94 -3.68
CA GLY A 138 0.08 16.57 -3.55
C GLY A 138 -1.10 15.57 -3.53
N LEU A 139 -0.90 14.40 -2.92
CA LEU A 139 -1.96 13.42 -2.74
C LEU A 139 -3.04 14.00 -1.83
N VAL A 140 -4.24 14.14 -2.36
CA VAL A 140 -5.41 14.62 -1.62
C VAL A 140 -6.15 13.43 -1.02
N LEU A 141 -6.26 13.43 0.31
CA LEU A 141 -6.90 12.40 1.11
C LEU A 141 -8.15 12.98 1.75
N GLU A 142 -9.28 12.35 1.51
CA GLU A 142 -10.58 12.85 1.94
C GLU A 142 -11.28 11.82 2.82
N GLY A 143 -11.84 12.28 3.93
CA GLY A 143 -12.66 11.46 4.80
C GLY A 143 -13.94 12.17 5.18
N GLU A 144 -15.08 11.64 4.75
CA GLU A 144 -16.39 12.17 5.11
C GLU A 144 -16.76 11.79 6.55
N TYR A 145 -17.49 12.70 7.21
CA TYR A 145 -17.95 12.47 8.57
C TYR A 145 -19.29 13.21 8.87
N ASN A 146 -20.02 12.78 9.90
CA ASN A 146 -21.17 13.51 10.40
C ASN A 146 -20.72 14.65 11.32
N PRO A 147 -21.46 15.78 11.39
CA PRO A 147 -21.11 16.88 12.29
C PRO A 147 -20.79 16.39 13.71
N GLY A 148 -19.63 16.83 14.24
CA GLY A 148 -19.11 16.42 15.53
C GLY A 148 -18.23 15.14 15.54
N GLN A 149 -18.04 14.49 14.39
CA GLN A 149 -17.24 13.26 14.27
C GLN A 149 -16.00 13.46 13.39
N GLU A 150 -15.33 14.62 13.47
CA GLU A 150 -14.15 14.95 12.65
C GLU A 150 -13.06 13.89 12.72
N LEU A 151 -12.83 13.29 13.90
CA LEU A 151 -11.82 12.25 14.06
C LEU A 151 -12.08 11.02 13.16
N GLU A 152 -13.33 10.65 12.93
CA GLU A 152 -13.68 9.54 12.00
C GLU A 152 -13.32 9.91 10.56
N GLY A 153 -13.61 11.14 10.15
CA GLY A 153 -13.21 11.66 8.84
C GLY A 153 -11.69 11.65 8.67
N ARG A 154 -10.96 12.11 9.68
CA ARG A 154 -9.49 12.14 9.69
C ARG A 154 -8.91 10.72 9.60
N ASN A 155 -9.40 9.78 10.37
CA ASN A 155 -8.99 8.37 10.30
C ASN A 155 -9.25 7.79 8.89
N THR A 156 -10.42 8.05 8.31
CA THR A 156 -10.77 7.61 6.95
C THR A 156 -9.79 8.18 5.91
N ALA A 157 -9.41 9.44 6.03
CA ALA A 157 -8.42 10.05 5.14
C ALA A 157 -7.04 9.40 5.30
N LEU A 158 -6.61 9.09 6.53
CA LEU A 158 -5.34 8.42 6.81
C LEU A 158 -5.32 6.96 6.34
N ASP A 159 -6.43 6.24 6.42
CA ASP A 159 -6.56 4.88 5.85
C ASP A 159 -6.38 4.89 4.32
N LYS A 160 -6.84 5.93 3.66
CA LYS A 160 -6.59 6.13 2.22
C LYS A 160 -5.10 6.39 1.94
N LEU A 161 -4.36 7.06 2.84
CA LEU A 161 -2.91 7.19 2.72
C LEU A 161 -2.23 5.83 2.74
N VAL A 162 -2.58 4.98 3.72
CA VAL A 162 -2.07 3.60 3.82
C VAL A 162 -2.32 2.84 2.53
N THR A 163 -3.55 2.87 2.02
CA THR A 163 -3.93 2.19 0.78
C THR A 163 -3.13 2.69 -0.41
N ASN A 164 -3.01 4.01 -0.59
CA ASN A 164 -2.25 4.60 -1.69
C ASN A 164 -0.75 4.23 -1.67
N ILE A 165 -0.12 4.20 -0.49
CA ILE A 165 1.27 3.78 -0.34
C ILE A 165 1.42 2.31 -0.72
N VAL A 166 0.56 1.43 -0.23
CA VAL A 166 0.63 -0.01 -0.48
C VAL A 166 0.40 -0.33 -1.94
N GLU A 167 -0.69 0.17 -2.52
CA GLU A 167 -1.01 -0.04 -3.94
C GLU A 167 0.06 0.56 -4.85
N GLY A 168 0.51 1.76 -4.55
CA GLY A 168 1.55 2.44 -5.31
C GLY A 168 2.88 1.71 -5.28
N ALA A 169 3.30 1.24 -4.12
CA ALA A 169 4.53 0.46 -3.96
C ALA A 169 4.44 -0.91 -4.66
N GLN A 170 3.25 -1.49 -4.77
CA GLN A 170 3.02 -2.78 -5.42
C GLN A 170 2.87 -2.69 -6.94
N SER A 171 2.42 -1.57 -7.48
CA SER A 171 2.11 -1.41 -8.90
C SER A 171 3.30 -1.05 -9.78
N GLN A 172 4.46 -0.77 -9.21
CA GLN A 172 5.64 -0.27 -9.94
C GLN A 172 6.59 -1.38 -10.42
N TRP A 173 6.35 -2.66 -10.04
CA TRP A 173 7.29 -3.79 -10.27
C TRP A 173 6.63 -5.02 -10.86
#